data_44e586713e91fdb512269ba074135499
#
_entry.id   44e586713e91fdb512269ba074135499
#
_cell.length_a   1.000
_cell.length_b   1.000
_cell.length_c   1.000
_cell.angle_alpha   90.00
_cell.angle_beta   90.00
_cell.angle_gamma   90.00
#
_symmetry.space_group_name_H-M   'P 1'
#
loop_
_entity.id
_entity.type
_entity.pdbx_description
1 polymer ?
#
loop_
_entity_poly.entity_id
_entity_poly.type
_entity_poly.pdbx_seq_one_letter_code
_entity_poly.pdbx_strand_id
1 'polypeptide(L)'
;GEFLPSYNRYATAEEGFKLTYRTSGDQPDEQFTISKEATYIVKANLLDLTLTLTETEDIGWRYEEFFIVGSFTGNNGWGFEALSKDAVQMDLFHYGAVIPWKADGEFKFASVTDFGQADAFFHPTMANAPYTSTSVVLGGDDNKWQMKEAECGKPYKVWFYTGKGKEKMLMRPFTPYEGLYLVGEATPNGWDLGNATPMTKSADSPYIFTWSGTLKAGEMKISCDKQSDWNGDWFMADKSNKAPTGEVETALFVAKSDAELNSMYPDTDLGSLDYKWNIQEAGSYRITIDQLKETISIVKQ
;
A
#
# COMPACT_ATOMS: atom_id res chain seq x y z
N GLY A 1 -26.24 20.81 14.74
CA GLY A 1 -26.28 20.19 16.06
C GLY A 1 -24.98 19.45 16.33
N GLU A 2 -24.56 19.37 17.57
CA GLU A 2 -23.39 18.59 17.98
C GLU A 2 -23.82 17.15 18.23
N PHE A 3 -23.07 16.20 17.67
CA PHE A 3 -23.25 14.79 17.95
C PHE A 3 -22.24 14.41 19.02
N LEU A 4 -22.73 14.11 20.22
CA LEU A 4 -21.91 13.67 21.34
C LEU A 4 -22.38 12.28 21.78
N PRO A 5 -21.46 11.32 22.01
CA PRO A 5 -21.83 10.05 22.59
C PRO A 5 -22.27 10.24 24.04
N SER A 6 -23.36 9.58 24.39
CA SER A 6 -23.89 9.54 25.74
C SER A 6 -24.38 8.12 26.04
N TYR A 7 -24.14 7.61 27.24
CA TYR A 7 -24.52 6.27 27.65
C TYR A 7 -24.64 6.14 29.17
N ASN A 8 -25.35 5.12 29.63
CA ASN A 8 -25.77 4.97 31.01
C ASN A 8 -25.18 3.76 31.71
N ARG A 9 -24.12 3.16 31.22
CA ARG A 9 -23.51 2.01 31.89
C ARG A 9 -22.07 1.77 31.46
N TYR A 10 -21.39 0.98 32.25
CA TYR A 10 -20.08 0.45 31.93
C TYR A 10 -20.23 -0.65 30.89
N ALA A 11 -19.29 -0.68 29.94
CA ALA A 11 -19.21 -1.74 28.97
C ALA A 11 -18.05 -2.68 29.27
N THR A 12 -18.26 -3.92 28.91
CA THR A 12 -17.19 -4.86 28.60
C THR A 12 -16.89 -4.78 27.10
N ALA A 13 -15.80 -5.40 26.66
CA ALA A 13 -15.41 -5.43 25.25
C ALA A 13 -16.50 -6.01 24.30
N GLU A 14 -17.48 -6.70 24.83
CA GLU A 14 -18.54 -7.39 24.06
C GLU A 14 -19.89 -6.68 24.13
N GLU A 15 -20.01 -5.65 24.97
CA GLU A 15 -21.28 -4.93 25.12
C GLU A 15 -21.41 -3.75 24.15
N GLY A 16 -22.59 -3.62 23.55
CA GLY A 16 -22.95 -2.45 22.76
C GLY A 16 -23.42 -1.29 23.64
N PHE A 17 -22.95 -0.11 23.35
CA PHE A 17 -23.43 1.13 23.98
C PHE A 17 -24.45 1.79 23.09
N LYS A 18 -25.34 2.57 23.72
CA LYS A 18 -26.21 3.50 23.01
C LYS A 18 -25.56 4.87 22.90
N LEU A 19 -25.71 5.46 21.73
CA LEU A 19 -25.36 6.85 21.48
C LEU A 19 -26.60 7.72 21.65
N THR A 20 -26.41 8.92 22.20
CA THR A 20 -27.47 9.94 22.29
C THR A 20 -27.09 11.15 21.46
N TYR A 21 -28.01 11.58 20.61
CA TYR A 21 -27.82 12.80 19.83
C TYR A 21 -28.09 14.02 20.70
N ARG A 22 -27.08 14.85 20.92
CA ARG A 22 -27.16 16.07 21.70
C ARG A 22 -27.45 17.26 20.80
N THR A 23 -28.49 18.02 21.12
CA THR A 23 -28.95 19.18 20.32
C THR A 23 -28.74 20.51 21.02
N SER A 24 -28.43 20.52 22.30
CA SER A 24 -28.16 21.74 23.07
C SER A 24 -27.08 21.48 24.15
N GLY A 25 -26.46 22.56 24.63
CA GLY A 25 -25.50 22.51 25.72
C GLY A 25 -26.07 22.12 27.09
N ASP A 26 -27.40 22.20 27.26
CA ASP A 26 -28.09 21.90 28.52
C ASP A 26 -28.38 20.40 28.70
N GLN A 27 -28.14 19.59 27.68
CA GLN A 27 -28.29 18.14 27.78
C GLN A 27 -27.11 17.51 28.53
N PRO A 28 -27.32 16.38 29.23
CA PRO A 28 -26.25 15.69 29.94
C PRO A 28 -25.05 15.40 29.06
N ASP A 29 -23.88 15.65 29.59
CA ASP A 29 -22.56 15.30 28.97
C ASP A 29 -22.03 14.03 29.61
N GLU A 30 -22.65 12.90 29.28
CA GLU A 30 -22.23 11.58 29.76
C GLU A 30 -21.06 11.07 28.91
N GLN A 31 -20.08 10.50 29.57
CA GLN A 31 -18.85 10.03 28.95
C GLN A 31 -18.72 8.51 29.04
N PHE A 32 -18.09 7.91 28.05
CA PHE A 32 -17.73 6.51 28.13
C PHE A 32 -16.64 6.28 29.15
N THR A 33 -16.83 5.27 30.02
CA THR A 33 -15.81 4.84 30.95
C THR A 33 -15.27 3.49 30.51
N ILE A 34 -13.97 3.42 30.29
CA ILE A 34 -13.25 2.19 29.98
C ILE A 34 -12.52 1.76 31.25
N SER A 35 -12.86 0.59 31.77
CA SER A 35 -12.31 0.06 33.03
C SER A 35 -10.98 -0.66 32.89
N LYS A 36 -10.59 -1.02 31.67
CA LYS A 36 -9.36 -1.74 31.37
C LYS A 36 -8.53 -0.94 30.35
N GLU A 37 -7.28 -0.71 30.66
CA GLU A 37 -6.33 -0.17 29.69
C GLU A 37 -6.00 -1.26 28.66
N ALA A 38 -6.42 -1.03 27.41
CA ALA A 38 -6.21 -1.93 26.30
C ALA A 38 -6.42 -1.17 24.98
N THR A 39 -6.08 -1.80 23.87
CA THR A 39 -6.38 -1.30 22.54
C THR A 39 -7.76 -1.80 22.12
N TYR A 40 -8.58 -0.91 21.56
CA TYR A 40 -9.96 -1.21 21.17
C TYR A 40 -10.26 -0.80 19.74
N ILE A 41 -10.94 -1.68 19.02
CA ILE A 41 -11.64 -1.29 17.79
C ILE A 41 -12.98 -0.67 18.19
N VAL A 42 -13.20 0.58 17.76
CA VAL A 42 -14.44 1.32 18.03
C VAL A 42 -15.29 1.34 16.77
N LYS A 43 -16.49 0.77 16.81
CA LYS A 43 -17.46 0.81 15.72
C LYS A 43 -18.70 1.59 16.16
N ALA A 44 -18.99 2.71 15.49
CA ALA A 44 -20.20 3.50 15.72
C ALA A 44 -21.17 3.30 14.55
N ASN A 45 -22.40 2.90 14.85
CA ASN A 45 -23.51 2.90 13.91
C ASN A 45 -24.39 4.13 14.21
N LEU A 46 -24.29 5.14 13.37
CA LEU A 46 -25.03 6.39 13.56
C LEU A 46 -26.50 6.29 13.21
N LEU A 47 -26.91 5.27 12.45
CA LEU A 47 -28.30 5.01 12.12
C LEU A 47 -29.04 4.41 13.31
N ASP A 48 -28.43 3.40 13.94
CA ASP A 48 -29.01 2.69 15.08
C ASP A 48 -28.60 3.31 16.42
N LEU A 49 -27.77 4.36 16.38
CA LEU A 49 -27.21 5.03 17.54
C LEU A 49 -26.56 4.03 18.52
N THR A 50 -25.72 3.18 17.99
CA THR A 50 -24.98 2.19 18.78
C THR A 50 -23.48 2.34 18.61
N LEU A 51 -22.73 1.97 19.66
CA LEU A 51 -21.27 1.91 19.66
C LEU A 51 -20.85 0.57 20.23
N THR A 52 -19.90 -0.08 19.56
CA THR A 52 -19.30 -1.33 20.03
C THR A 52 -17.80 -1.11 20.24
N LEU A 53 -17.30 -1.55 21.37
CA LEU A 53 -15.88 -1.60 21.69
C LEU A 53 -15.46 -3.08 21.67
N THR A 54 -14.50 -3.41 20.81
CA THR A 54 -13.90 -4.74 20.77
C THR A 54 -12.44 -4.63 21.13
N GLU A 55 -12.05 -5.26 22.24
CA GLU A 55 -10.64 -5.32 22.62
C GLU A 55 -9.84 -6.05 21.55
N THR A 56 -8.67 -5.50 21.20
CA THR A 56 -7.73 -6.09 20.26
C THR A 56 -6.32 -5.89 20.78
N GLU A 57 -5.43 -6.79 20.43
CA GLU A 57 -4.03 -6.70 20.88
C GLU A 57 -3.25 -5.63 20.11
N ASP A 58 -3.64 -5.35 18.85
CA ASP A 58 -2.96 -4.35 18.01
C ASP A 58 -3.88 -3.85 16.89
N ILE A 59 -3.98 -2.52 16.74
CA ILE A 59 -4.72 -1.84 15.65
C ILE A 59 -3.86 -0.78 14.93
N GLY A 60 -2.64 -0.58 15.37
CA GLY A 60 -1.68 0.30 14.72
C GLY A 60 -0.77 -0.47 13.76
N TRP A 61 0.01 0.26 12.99
CA TRP A 61 1.12 -0.32 12.28
C TRP A 61 2.07 -0.97 13.29
N ARG A 62 2.36 -2.24 13.08
CA ARG A 62 3.30 -2.96 13.94
C ARG A 62 4.71 -2.36 13.86
N TYR A 63 5.09 -1.86 12.68
CA TYR A 63 6.36 -1.21 12.44
C TYR A 63 6.18 0.09 11.67
N GLU A 64 6.85 1.15 12.13
CA GLU A 64 6.84 2.44 11.44
C GLU A 64 7.72 2.45 10.20
N GLU A 65 8.81 1.68 10.23
CA GLU A 65 9.76 1.51 9.13
C GLU A 65 10.05 0.03 8.94
N PHE A 66 10.36 -0.35 7.72
CA PHE A 66 10.69 -1.72 7.37
C PHE A 66 11.71 -1.75 6.24
N PHE A 67 12.66 -2.69 6.29
CA PHE A 67 13.84 -2.67 5.43
C PHE A 67 14.09 -4.05 4.82
N ILE A 68 14.59 -4.06 3.58
CA ILE A 68 15.29 -5.19 2.99
C ILE A 68 16.79 -4.99 3.14
N VAL A 69 17.51 -6.06 3.44
CA VAL A 69 18.96 -6.05 3.62
C VAL A 69 19.57 -7.33 3.08
N GLY A 70 20.59 -7.22 2.26
CA GLY A 70 21.20 -8.38 1.62
C GLY A 70 22.40 -8.06 0.73
N SER A 71 22.87 -9.04 0.02
CA SER A 71 24.04 -8.93 -0.86
C SER A 71 23.92 -7.85 -1.93
N PHE A 72 22.72 -7.49 -2.32
CA PHE A 72 22.44 -6.54 -3.40
C PHE A 72 21.93 -5.17 -2.92
N THR A 73 21.81 -4.94 -1.60
CA THR A 73 21.31 -3.70 -1.03
C THR A 73 22.44 -2.75 -0.62
N GLY A 74 22.22 -1.45 -0.77
CA GLY A 74 23.25 -0.45 -0.54
C GLY A 74 24.38 -0.49 -1.56
N ASN A 75 25.38 0.36 -1.36
CA ASN A 75 26.47 0.52 -2.33
C ASN A 75 27.43 -0.68 -2.42
N ASN A 76 27.60 -1.42 -1.33
CA ASN A 76 28.57 -2.53 -1.22
C ASN A 76 27.94 -3.84 -0.70
N GLY A 77 26.64 -3.96 -0.78
CA GLY A 77 25.87 -5.03 -0.15
C GLY A 77 25.61 -4.78 1.33
N TRP A 78 24.55 -5.42 1.86
CA TRP A 78 24.16 -5.39 3.26
C TRP A 78 23.80 -3.99 3.81
N GLY A 79 23.49 -3.03 2.94
CA GLY A 79 22.86 -1.78 3.35
C GLY A 79 21.36 -1.99 3.58
N PHE A 80 20.76 -1.23 4.48
CA PHE A 80 19.33 -1.25 4.72
C PHE A 80 18.63 -0.36 3.69
N GLU A 81 17.73 -0.92 2.91
CA GLU A 81 16.88 -0.18 1.97
C GLU A 81 15.43 -0.22 2.44
N ALA A 82 14.84 0.95 2.61
CA ALA A 82 13.48 1.07 3.14
C ALA A 82 12.44 0.55 2.13
N LEU A 83 11.44 -0.15 2.64
CA LEU A 83 10.21 -0.46 1.93
C LEU A 83 9.20 0.66 2.15
N SER A 84 8.35 0.90 1.15
CA SER A 84 7.23 1.83 1.27
C SER A 84 6.05 1.16 1.99
N LYS A 85 5.39 1.88 2.90
CA LYS A 85 4.12 1.43 3.48
C LYS A 85 3.03 1.35 2.42
N ASP A 86 2.20 0.32 2.48
CA ASP A 86 1.01 0.25 1.64
C ASP A 86 -0.02 1.31 2.04
N ALA A 87 -0.75 1.82 1.07
CA ALA A 87 -1.70 2.89 1.29
C ALA A 87 -3.09 2.41 1.79
N VAL A 88 -3.40 1.12 1.60
CA VAL A 88 -4.75 0.57 1.84
C VAL A 88 -4.74 -0.66 2.75
N GLN A 89 -3.62 -1.36 2.85
CA GLN A 89 -3.45 -2.50 3.74
C GLN A 89 -2.46 -2.17 4.85
N MET A 90 -2.95 -2.11 6.10
CA MET A 90 -2.08 -1.94 7.26
C MET A 90 -1.09 -3.11 7.39
N ASP A 91 0.11 -2.84 7.89
CA ASP A 91 1.20 -3.82 8.08
C ASP A 91 1.73 -4.47 6.78
N LEU A 92 1.43 -3.90 5.63
CA LEU A 92 1.96 -4.31 4.35
C LEU A 92 2.97 -3.28 3.83
N PHE A 93 4.13 -3.77 3.41
CA PHE A 93 5.23 -2.96 2.86
C PHE A 93 5.60 -3.44 1.47
N HIS A 94 6.01 -2.50 0.60
CA HIS A 94 6.37 -2.75 -0.79
C HIS A 94 7.80 -2.35 -1.08
N TYR A 95 8.43 -3.07 -2.01
CA TYR A 95 9.72 -2.72 -2.58
C TYR A 95 9.75 -3.10 -4.06
N GLY A 96 10.31 -2.24 -4.88
CA GLY A 96 10.49 -2.51 -6.30
C GLY A 96 11.87 -2.06 -6.76
N ALA A 97 12.68 -2.97 -7.28
CA ALA A 97 14.02 -2.68 -7.76
C ALA A 97 14.49 -3.65 -8.84
N VAL A 98 15.46 -3.20 -9.63
CA VAL A 98 16.31 -4.10 -10.41
C VAL A 98 17.37 -4.65 -9.48
N ILE A 99 17.44 -5.96 -9.32
CA ILE A 99 18.46 -6.59 -8.50
C ILE A 99 19.80 -6.56 -9.25
N PRO A 100 20.76 -5.71 -8.89
CA PRO A 100 21.96 -5.47 -9.69
C PRO A 100 23.03 -6.55 -9.52
N TRP A 101 22.80 -7.50 -8.65
CA TRP A 101 23.76 -8.53 -8.28
C TRP A 101 24.05 -9.48 -9.45
N LYS A 102 25.28 -9.93 -9.57
CA LYS A 102 25.74 -10.79 -10.67
C LYS A 102 26.29 -12.14 -10.20
N ALA A 103 25.97 -12.53 -8.99
CA ALA A 103 26.35 -13.80 -8.39
C ALA A 103 25.19 -14.32 -7.54
N ASP A 104 25.32 -15.51 -6.98
CA ASP A 104 24.37 -15.96 -5.96
C ASP A 104 24.35 -14.96 -4.82
N GLY A 105 23.18 -14.52 -4.44
CA GLY A 105 22.96 -13.51 -3.41
C GLY A 105 21.95 -13.97 -2.37
N GLU A 106 21.97 -13.31 -1.23
CA GLU A 106 21.07 -13.61 -0.13
C GLU A 106 20.53 -12.31 0.51
N PHE A 107 19.35 -12.40 1.11
CA PHE A 107 18.70 -11.26 1.76
C PHE A 107 17.79 -11.70 2.90
N LYS A 108 17.45 -10.75 3.75
CA LYS A 108 16.45 -10.83 4.81
C LYS A 108 15.79 -9.48 5.00
N PHE A 109 14.85 -9.40 5.94
CA PHE A 109 14.18 -8.14 6.26
C PHE A 109 14.40 -7.76 7.72
N ALA A 110 14.18 -6.48 8.02
CA ALA A 110 14.35 -5.95 9.37
C ALA A 110 13.36 -4.81 9.64
N SER A 111 12.98 -4.66 10.90
CA SER A 111 12.23 -3.48 11.39
C SER A 111 13.14 -2.40 11.97
N VAL A 112 14.45 -2.58 11.90
CA VAL A 112 15.48 -1.67 12.38
C VAL A 112 16.67 -1.63 11.43
N THR A 113 17.56 -0.65 11.58
CA THR A 113 18.80 -0.51 10.81
C THR A 113 20.06 -0.87 11.61
N ASP A 114 19.93 -1.81 12.55
CA ASP A 114 21.01 -2.22 13.46
C ASP A 114 21.13 -3.74 13.51
N PHE A 115 22.23 -4.29 13.01
CA PHE A 115 22.52 -5.73 13.05
C PHE A 115 22.68 -6.30 14.46
N GLY A 116 22.91 -5.46 15.47
CA GLY A 116 22.99 -5.88 16.88
C GLY A 116 21.65 -6.31 17.48
N GLN A 117 20.54 -6.03 16.80
CA GLN A 117 19.18 -6.35 17.28
C GLN A 117 18.62 -7.58 16.55
N ALA A 118 19.17 -8.77 16.81
CA ALA A 118 18.84 -10.01 16.10
C ALA A 118 17.34 -10.33 16.09
N ASP A 119 16.61 -10.02 17.17
CA ASP A 119 15.17 -10.28 17.28
C ASP A 119 14.29 -9.37 16.41
N ALA A 120 14.87 -8.33 15.80
CA ALA A 120 14.17 -7.42 14.89
C ALA A 120 14.27 -7.82 13.42
N PHE A 121 14.91 -8.96 13.11
CA PHE A 121 15.05 -9.46 11.76
C PHE A 121 14.02 -10.54 11.45
N PHE A 122 13.58 -10.53 10.19
CA PHE A 122 12.65 -11.49 9.62
C PHE A 122 13.39 -12.40 8.65
N HIS A 123 13.21 -13.68 8.82
CA HIS A 123 13.92 -14.74 8.13
C HIS A 123 12.96 -15.71 7.45
N PRO A 124 13.39 -16.46 6.41
CA PRO A 124 12.64 -17.63 5.98
C PRO A 124 12.71 -18.72 7.04
N THR A 125 11.71 -19.58 7.08
CA THR A 125 11.63 -20.67 8.06
C THR A 125 12.68 -21.76 7.88
N MET A 126 13.43 -21.73 6.77
CA MET A 126 14.50 -22.71 6.47
C MET A 126 15.72 -22.02 5.90
N ALA A 127 16.89 -22.58 6.17
CA ALA A 127 18.16 -22.10 5.60
C ALA A 127 18.14 -22.19 4.06
N ASN A 128 18.74 -21.21 3.40
CA ASN A 128 18.87 -21.14 1.95
C ASN A 128 17.54 -21.25 1.20
N ALA A 129 16.46 -20.72 1.76
CA ALA A 129 15.16 -20.71 1.11
C ALA A 129 15.22 -19.95 -0.23
N PRO A 130 14.59 -20.44 -1.29
CA PRO A 130 14.51 -19.66 -2.52
C PRO A 130 13.74 -18.34 -2.28
N TYR A 131 14.03 -17.30 -3.06
CA TYR A 131 13.35 -16.00 -2.95
C TYR A 131 11.83 -16.10 -3.11
N THR A 132 11.32 -17.17 -3.70
CA THR A 132 9.88 -17.45 -3.84
C THR A 132 9.22 -18.03 -2.58
N SER A 133 10.02 -18.37 -1.54
CA SER A 133 9.46 -18.86 -0.28
C SER A 133 8.71 -17.75 0.44
N THR A 134 7.44 -17.99 0.75
CA THR A 134 6.56 -17.01 1.39
C THR A 134 6.54 -17.10 2.91
N SER A 135 7.09 -18.18 3.49
CA SER A 135 7.05 -18.42 4.93
C SER A 135 8.09 -17.59 5.66
N VAL A 136 7.68 -16.95 6.74
CA VAL A 136 8.46 -15.99 7.50
C VAL A 136 8.50 -16.36 8.98
N VAL A 137 9.62 -16.11 9.64
CA VAL A 137 9.77 -16.14 11.10
C VAL A 137 10.48 -14.87 11.55
N LEU A 138 10.05 -14.30 12.65
CA LEU A 138 10.69 -13.17 13.31
C LEU A 138 11.71 -13.68 14.32
N GLY A 139 12.95 -13.20 14.23
CA GLY A 139 14.05 -13.66 15.08
C GLY A 139 14.48 -15.10 14.78
N GLY A 140 15.18 -15.72 15.71
CA GLY A 140 15.67 -17.09 15.59
C GLY A 140 16.96 -17.20 14.80
N ASP A 141 17.10 -18.29 14.04
CA ASP A 141 18.29 -18.55 13.23
C ASP A 141 18.42 -17.52 12.09
N ASP A 142 19.64 -17.09 11.81
CA ASP A 142 19.95 -16.09 10.77
C ASP A 142 19.83 -16.67 9.34
N ASN A 143 18.71 -17.33 9.07
CA ASN A 143 18.35 -17.84 7.76
C ASN A 143 18.13 -16.70 6.76
N LYS A 144 18.38 -16.95 5.49
CA LYS A 144 18.23 -15.95 4.42
C LYS A 144 17.52 -16.54 3.22
N TRP A 145 16.74 -15.69 2.54
CA TRP A 145 16.29 -16.02 1.18
C TRP A 145 17.46 -15.91 0.23
N GLN A 146 17.47 -16.75 -0.77
CA GLN A 146 18.52 -16.79 -1.78
C GLN A 146 17.99 -16.51 -3.17
N MET A 147 18.80 -15.79 -3.92
CA MET A 147 18.67 -15.61 -5.36
C MET A 147 19.89 -16.18 -6.06
N LYS A 148 19.67 -16.94 -7.12
CA LYS A 148 20.75 -17.44 -7.97
C LYS A 148 21.19 -16.39 -8.97
N GLU A 149 22.41 -16.47 -9.46
CA GLU A 149 22.96 -15.54 -10.47
C GLU A 149 22.01 -15.35 -11.65
N ALA A 150 21.39 -16.42 -12.16
CA ALA A 150 20.44 -16.37 -13.27
C ALA A 150 19.15 -15.61 -12.98
N GLU A 151 18.84 -15.38 -11.72
CA GLU A 151 17.67 -14.63 -11.23
C GLU A 151 17.98 -13.14 -11.03
N CYS A 152 19.26 -12.78 -10.95
CA CYS A 152 19.73 -11.40 -10.78
C CYS A 152 19.70 -10.60 -12.10
N GLY A 153 19.87 -9.30 -12.02
CA GLY A 153 19.84 -8.39 -13.19
C GLY A 153 18.44 -8.13 -13.76
N LYS A 154 17.39 -8.56 -13.06
CA LYS A 154 15.98 -8.40 -13.45
C LYS A 154 15.26 -7.51 -12.44
N PRO A 155 14.17 -6.87 -12.85
CA PRO A 155 13.30 -6.14 -11.91
C PRO A 155 12.46 -7.12 -11.09
N TYR A 156 12.30 -6.81 -9.81
CA TYR A 156 11.46 -7.54 -8.88
C TYR A 156 10.55 -6.58 -8.12
N LYS A 157 9.37 -7.09 -7.75
CA LYS A 157 8.51 -6.48 -6.74
C LYS A 157 8.42 -7.41 -5.53
N VAL A 158 8.41 -6.79 -4.35
CA VAL A 158 8.29 -7.45 -3.06
C VAL A 158 7.12 -6.84 -2.31
N TRP A 159 6.31 -7.69 -1.72
CA TRP A 159 5.30 -7.35 -0.72
C TRP A 159 5.63 -8.11 0.56
N PHE A 160 5.66 -7.41 1.66
CA PHE A 160 5.92 -8.02 2.97
C PHE A 160 4.84 -7.62 3.96
N TYR A 161 4.06 -8.61 4.40
CA TYR A 161 3.04 -8.43 5.42
C TYR A 161 3.61 -8.76 6.80
N THR A 162 3.53 -7.80 7.71
CA THR A 162 4.12 -7.88 9.06
C THR A 162 3.11 -8.16 10.17
N GLY A 163 1.82 -8.40 9.83
CA GLY A 163 0.79 -8.70 10.82
C GLY A 163 1.19 -9.86 11.73
N LYS A 164 1.08 -9.65 13.05
CA LYS A 164 1.61 -10.56 14.07
C LYS A 164 1.05 -11.98 13.94
N GLY A 165 1.95 -12.95 13.81
CA GLY A 165 1.62 -14.38 13.64
C GLY A 165 1.05 -14.74 12.26
N LYS A 166 1.09 -13.78 11.31
CA LYS A 166 0.65 -13.96 9.92
C LYS A 166 1.67 -13.41 8.92
N GLU A 167 2.90 -13.21 9.39
CA GLU A 167 3.97 -12.65 8.58
C GLU A 167 4.15 -13.46 7.30
N LYS A 168 4.23 -12.75 6.18
CA LYS A 168 4.31 -13.36 4.86
C LYS A 168 5.10 -12.46 3.91
N MET A 169 5.92 -13.07 3.06
CA MET A 169 6.64 -12.39 2.00
C MET A 169 6.17 -12.94 0.64
N LEU A 170 5.98 -12.03 -0.32
CA LEU A 170 5.80 -12.35 -1.73
C LEU A 170 6.85 -11.57 -2.51
N MET A 171 7.74 -12.27 -3.19
CA MET A 171 8.70 -11.67 -4.12
C MET A 171 8.60 -12.35 -5.47
N ARG A 172 8.47 -11.56 -6.53
CA ARG A 172 8.38 -12.10 -7.89
C ARG A 172 9.02 -11.17 -8.92
N PRO A 173 9.49 -11.73 -10.06
CA PRO A 173 9.93 -10.91 -11.18
C PRO A 173 8.82 -9.96 -11.62
N PHE A 174 9.18 -8.73 -11.96
CA PHE A 174 8.28 -7.75 -12.53
C PHE A 174 8.49 -7.65 -14.04
N THR A 175 7.44 -7.90 -14.81
CA THR A 175 7.44 -7.62 -16.24
C THR A 175 6.85 -6.23 -16.46
N PRO A 176 7.64 -5.25 -16.94
CA PRO A 176 7.11 -3.90 -17.19
C PRO A 176 5.99 -3.93 -18.24
N TYR A 177 4.95 -3.17 -17.98
CA TYR A 177 3.90 -2.93 -18.99
C TYR A 177 4.48 -2.16 -20.17
N GLU A 178 4.06 -2.54 -21.35
CA GLU A 178 4.50 -1.88 -22.61
C GLU A 178 3.76 -0.57 -22.89
N GLY A 179 2.63 -0.34 -22.24
CA GLY A 179 1.84 0.88 -22.33
C GLY A 179 1.13 1.21 -21.04
N LEU A 180 1.06 2.49 -20.71
CA LEU A 180 0.21 3.03 -19.65
C LEU A 180 -0.72 4.08 -20.24
N TYR A 181 -1.94 4.16 -19.75
CA TYR A 181 -3.00 4.94 -20.36
C TYR A 181 -3.77 5.75 -19.32
N LEU A 182 -3.89 7.05 -19.53
CA LEU A 182 -4.73 7.91 -18.69
C LEU A 182 -6.18 7.70 -19.06
N VAL A 183 -7.03 7.51 -18.07
CA VAL A 183 -8.48 7.40 -18.23
C VAL A 183 -9.18 8.15 -17.11
N GLY A 184 -10.27 8.82 -17.43
CA GLY A 184 -11.04 9.59 -16.47
C GLY A 184 -11.55 10.90 -17.03
N GLU A 185 -12.49 11.51 -16.35
CA GLU A 185 -13.14 12.76 -16.75
C GLU A 185 -12.14 13.88 -17.05
N ALA A 186 -11.05 13.95 -16.26
CA ALA A 186 -10.01 14.95 -16.45
C ALA A 186 -9.19 14.77 -17.74
N THR A 187 -9.16 13.56 -18.31
CA THR A 187 -8.28 13.21 -19.42
C THR A 187 -8.89 13.58 -20.78
N PRO A 188 -8.08 13.68 -21.86
CA PRO A 188 -8.58 14.03 -23.20
C PRO A 188 -9.72 13.13 -23.69
N ASN A 189 -9.66 11.84 -23.45
CA ASN A 189 -10.60 10.84 -23.96
C ASN A 189 -11.65 10.38 -22.94
N GLY A 190 -11.66 10.97 -21.72
CA GLY A 190 -12.64 10.68 -20.70
C GLY A 190 -12.59 9.25 -20.18
N TRP A 191 -13.74 8.67 -19.86
CA TRP A 191 -13.88 7.30 -19.34
C TRP A 191 -13.96 6.22 -20.42
N ASP A 192 -13.52 6.53 -21.63
CA ASP A 192 -13.44 5.55 -22.73
C ASP A 192 -12.13 4.74 -22.63
N LEU A 193 -12.20 3.57 -21.98
CA LEU A 193 -11.03 2.72 -21.76
C LEU A 193 -10.43 2.24 -23.10
N GLY A 194 -11.24 1.94 -24.10
CA GLY A 194 -10.77 1.52 -25.42
C GLY A 194 -9.94 2.59 -26.14
N ASN A 195 -10.25 3.86 -25.89
CA ASN A 195 -9.53 5.03 -26.40
C ASN A 195 -8.71 5.76 -25.30
N ALA A 196 -8.41 5.12 -24.19
CA ALA A 196 -7.64 5.74 -23.12
C ALA A 196 -6.37 6.42 -23.67
N THR A 197 -6.05 7.59 -23.10
CA THR A 197 -4.96 8.45 -23.57
C THR A 197 -3.59 7.83 -23.31
N PRO A 198 -2.80 7.49 -24.33
CA PRO A 198 -1.52 6.82 -24.11
C PRO A 198 -0.48 7.76 -23.47
N MET A 199 0.31 7.21 -22.57
CA MET A 199 1.53 7.84 -22.09
C MET A 199 2.73 7.43 -22.94
N THR A 200 3.79 8.21 -22.92
CA THR A 200 5.03 7.93 -23.65
C THR A 200 6.01 7.20 -22.75
N LYS A 201 6.44 6.02 -23.16
CA LYS A 201 7.49 5.25 -22.49
C LYS A 201 8.82 5.97 -22.64
N SER A 202 9.60 6.08 -21.56
CA SER A 202 10.95 6.66 -21.60
C SER A 202 11.89 5.80 -22.44
N ALA A 203 12.75 6.45 -23.21
CA ALA A 203 13.82 5.78 -23.95
C ALA A 203 14.93 5.24 -23.02
N ASP A 204 15.10 5.87 -21.86
CA ASP A 204 16.19 5.57 -20.91
C ASP A 204 15.79 4.53 -19.86
N SER A 205 14.49 4.28 -19.69
CA SER A 205 14.00 3.35 -18.67
C SER A 205 12.68 2.69 -19.08
N PRO A 206 12.61 1.36 -19.07
CA PRO A 206 11.36 0.65 -19.37
C PRO A 206 10.28 0.84 -18.27
N TYR A 207 10.66 1.41 -17.14
CA TYR A 207 9.76 1.57 -15.99
C TYR A 207 9.06 2.92 -15.97
N ILE A 208 9.59 3.92 -16.68
CA ILE A 208 9.12 5.29 -16.61
C ILE A 208 8.27 5.64 -17.83
N PHE A 209 7.08 6.19 -17.54
CA PHE A 209 6.20 6.78 -18.54
C PHE A 209 5.95 8.24 -18.23
N THR A 210 5.81 9.04 -19.27
CA THR A 210 5.49 10.46 -19.19
C THR A 210 4.31 10.82 -20.06
N TRP A 211 3.61 11.87 -19.68
CA TRP A 211 2.60 12.50 -20.51
C TRP A 211 2.59 14.01 -20.24
N SER A 212 2.35 14.80 -21.28
CA SER A 212 2.17 16.24 -21.16
C SER A 212 1.01 16.68 -22.05
N GLY A 213 0.13 17.51 -21.50
CA GLY A 213 -1.04 17.98 -22.22
C GLY A 213 -2.03 18.70 -21.32
N THR A 214 -3.21 18.96 -21.84
CA THR A 214 -4.28 19.64 -21.09
C THR A 214 -5.14 18.62 -20.35
N LEU A 215 -5.28 18.79 -19.04
CA LEU A 215 -6.30 18.14 -18.23
C LEU A 215 -7.44 19.11 -17.93
N LYS A 216 -8.64 18.56 -17.79
CA LYS A 216 -9.80 19.24 -17.22
C LYS A 216 -9.84 19.05 -15.70
N ALA A 217 -10.66 19.82 -14.99
CA ALA A 217 -11.02 19.45 -13.62
C ALA A 217 -11.84 18.13 -13.66
N GLY A 218 -11.62 17.26 -12.68
CA GLY A 218 -12.29 15.96 -12.60
C GLY A 218 -11.36 14.82 -12.21
N GLU A 219 -11.89 13.62 -12.22
CA GLU A 219 -11.19 12.41 -11.78
C GLU A 219 -10.35 11.77 -12.90
N MET A 220 -9.26 11.09 -12.49
CA MET A 220 -8.47 10.26 -13.38
C MET A 220 -7.77 9.11 -12.63
N LYS A 221 -7.44 8.06 -13.37
CA LYS A 221 -6.55 6.96 -12.97
C LYS A 221 -5.76 6.46 -14.18
N ILE A 222 -4.84 5.52 -13.97
CA ILE A 222 -3.98 5.02 -15.05
C ILE A 222 -4.24 3.54 -15.22
N SER A 223 -4.61 3.14 -16.45
CA SER A 223 -4.76 1.73 -16.84
C SER A 223 -3.44 1.18 -17.36
N CYS A 224 -3.14 -0.07 -17.03
CA CYS A 224 -1.99 -0.81 -17.57
C CYS A 224 -2.31 -1.48 -18.89
N ASP A 225 -3.56 -1.46 -19.34
CA ASP A 225 -4.01 -1.99 -20.62
C ASP A 225 -5.21 -1.21 -21.19
N LYS A 226 -5.73 -1.62 -22.32
CA LYS A 226 -6.95 -1.07 -22.96
C LYS A 226 -8.06 -2.11 -23.02
N GLN A 227 -8.16 -2.96 -22.05
CA GLN A 227 -9.23 -3.96 -22.00
C GLN A 227 -10.60 -3.29 -21.92
N SER A 228 -11.59 -3.95 -22.47
CA SER A 228 -12.97 -3.46 -22.49
C SER A 228 -13.66 -3.53 -21.12
N ASP A 229 -13.08 -4.24 -20.17
CA ASP A 229 -13.57 -4.35 -18.80
C ASP A 229 -12.69 -3.56 -17.81
N TRP A 230 -13.21 -3.34 -16.63
CA TRP A 230 -12.56 -2.58 -15.55
C TRP A 230 -11.83 -3.47 -14.54
N ASN A 231 -11.62 -4.74 -14.86
CA ASN A 231 -11.00 -5.74 -13.99
C ASN A 231 -9.49 -5.95 -14.26
N GLY A 232 -8.90 -5.12 -15.11
CA GLY A 232 -7.46 -5.14 -15.40
C GLY A 232 -6.61 -4.57 -14.27
N ASP A 233 -5.36 -4.29 -14.61
CA ASP A 233 -4.36 -3.74 -13.69
C ASP A 233 -4.34 -2.21 -13.78
N TRP A 234 -4.14 -1.57 -12.63
CA TRP A 234 -4.27 -0.13 -12.46
C TRP A 234 -3.17 0.46 -11.63
N PHE A 235 -2.81 1.71 -11.94
CA PHE A 235 -2.23 2.62 -10.97
C PHE A 235 -3.29 3.64 -10.55
N MET A 236 -3.52 3.72 -9.25
CA MET A 236 -4.53 4.57 -8.61
C MET A 236 -3.88 5.54 -7.62
N ALA A 237 -4.62 6.53 -7.20
CA ALA A 237 -4.23 7.34 -6.05
C ALA A 237 -4.17 6.47 -4.77
N ASP A 238 -3.41 6.90 -3.78
CA ASP A 238 -3.28 6.21 -2.49
C ASP A 238 -4.50 6.36 -1.57
N LYS A 239 -5.44 7.23 -1.96
CA LYS A 239 -6.74 7.42 -1.31
C LYS A 239 -7.77 7.95 -2.30
N SER A 240 -9.05 7.85 -1.93
CA SER A 240 -10.15 8.35 -2.75
C SER A 240 -10.07 9.87 -2.95
N ASN A 241 -10.35 10.33 -4.17
CA ASN A 241 -10.43 11.75 -4.55
C ASN A 241 -9.21 12.59 -4.16
N LYS A 242 -8.02 12.04 -4.30
CA LYS A 242 -6.78 12.72 -3.94
C LYS A 242 -6.44 13.84 -4.92
N ALA A 243 -6.33 15.07 -4.45
CA ALA A 243 -5.70 16.14 -5.23
C ALA A 243 -4.19 15.86 -5.37
N PRO A 244 -3.62 15.97 -6.59
CA PRO A 244 -2.18 15.84 -6.79
C PRO A 244 -1.41 16.88 -5.98
N THR A 245 -0.29 16.49 -5.39
CA THR A 245 0.55 17.39 -4.58
C THR A 245 1.51 18.22 -5.43
N GLY A 246 1.76 17.82 -6.67
CA GLY A 246 2.82 18.39 -7.52
C GLY A 246 4.20 17.76 -7.26
N GLU A 247 4.36 17.03 -6.19
CA GLU A 247 5.57 16.30 -5.82
C GLU A 247 5.51 14.83 -6.24
N VAL A 248 6.56 14.07 -5.95
CA VAL A 248 6.56 12.62 -6.12
C VAL A 248 5.73 12.00 -4.99
N GLU A 249 4.73 11.24 -5.36
CA GLU A 249 3.81 10.58 -4.43
C GLU A 249 3.55 9.12 -4.83
N THR A 250 2.94 8.35 -3.95
CA THR A 250 2.58 6.95 -4.21
C THR A 250 1.56 6.84 -5.35
N ALA A 251 1.83 5.92 -6.27
CA ALA A 251 0.87 5.41 -7.24
C ALA A 251 0.50 3.98 -6.84
N LEU A 252 -0.63 3.80 -6.19
CA LEU A 252 -1.08 2.49 -5.70
C LEU A 252 -1.30 1.53 -6.87
N PHE A 253 -0.52 0.46 -6.91
CA PHE A 253 -0.69 -0.59 -7.90
C PHE A 253 -1.77 -1.58 -7.47
N VAL A 254 -2.75 -1.79 -8.33
CA VAL A 254 -3.89 -2.70 -8.09
C VAL A 254 -4.04 -3.64 -9.26
N ALA A 255 -3.77 -4.93 -9.05
CA ALA A 255 -4.04 -6.00 -10.00
C ALA A 255 -5.27 -6.79 -9.54
N LYS A 256 -6.45 -6.39 -9.99
CA LYS A 256 -7.74 -6.89 -9.47
C LYS A 256 -7.92 -8.40 -9.58
N SER A 257 -7.38 -9.02 -10.62
CA SER A 257 -7.52 -10.46 -10.90
C SER A 257 -6.33 -11.31 -10.42
N ASP A 258 -5.32 -10.70 -9.77
CA ASP A 258 -4.13 -11.40 -9.28
C ASP A 258 -4.39 -12.02 -7.91
N ALA A 259 -4.73 -13.29 -7.87
CA ALA A 259 -5.06 -14.00 -6.63
C ALA A 259 -3.86 -14.11 -5.66
N GLU A 260 -2.62 -14.19 -6.19
CA GLU A 260 -1.42 -14.28 -5.36
C GLU A 260 -1.17 -12.92 -4.66
N LEU A 261 -1.24 -11.81 -5.42
CA LEU A 261 -1.14 -10.49 -4.86
C LEU A 261 -2.28 -10.20 -3.88
N ASN A 262 -3.53 -10.54 -4.23
CA ASN A 262 -4.69 -10.37 -3.36
C ASN A 262 -4.51 -11.07 -2.00
N SER A 263 -3.77 -12.18 -1.97
CA SER A 263 -3.47 -12.89 -0.71
C SER A 263 -2.58 -12.12 0.27
N MET A 264 -1.91 -11.04 -0.20
CA MET A 264 -1.13 -10.12 0.64
C MET A 264 -1.98 -9.02 1.29
N TYR A 265 -3.27 -8.94 0.93
CA TYR A 265 -4.22 -7.92 1.38
C TYR A 265 -5.36 -8.55 2.19
N PRO A 266 -5.10 -9.12 3.40
CA PRO A 266 -6.09 -9.89 4.15
C PRO A 266 -7.32 -9.09 4.58
N ASP A 267 -7.18 -7.76 4.74
CA ASP A 267 -8.23 -6.88 5.23
C ASP A 267 -8.76 -5.92 4.14
N THR A 268 -8.25 -6.03 2.91
CA THR A 268 -8.58 -5.14 1.80
C THR A 268 -9.00 -5.92 0.56
N ASP A 269 -10.19 -5.65 0.06
CA ASP A 269 -10.64 -6.18 -1.23
C ASP A 269 -10.10 -5.30 -2.37
N LEU A 270 -9.00 -5.71 -2.99
CA LEU A 270 -8.41 -5.00 -4.14
C LEU A 270 -9.38 -4.94 -5.33
N GLY A 271 -10.25 -5.92 -5.49
CA GLY A 271 -11.24 -5.97 -6.58
C GLY A 271 -12.22 -4.80 -6.53
N SER A 272 -12.56 -4.33 -5.33
CA SER A 272 -13.49 -3.21 -5.12
C SER A 272 -12.83 -1.84 -5.14
N LEU A 273 -11.49 -1.75 -5.11
CA LEU A 273 -10.79 -0.47 -5.11
C LEU A 273 -11.00 0.30 -6.42
N ASP A 274 -11.28 1.59 -6.26
CA ASP A 274 -11.48 2.52 -7.38
C ASP A 274 -11.05 3.94 -7.01
N TYR A 275 -9.85 4.06 -6.42
CA TYR A 275 -9.29 5.35 -6.04
C TYR A 275 -8.81 6.14 -7.26
N LYS A 276 -8.99 7.45 -7.21
CA LYS A 276 -8.70 8.35 -8.33
C LYS A 276 -7.97 9.59 -7.85
N TRP A 277 -7.09 10.11 -8.69
CA TRP A 277 -6.66 11.50 -8.55
C TRP A 277 -7.81 12.40 -9.00
N ASN A 278 -7.99 13.50 -8.27
CA ASN A 278 -8.97 14.53 -8.61
C ASN A 278 -8.24 15.81 -8.99
N ILE A 279 -8.20 16.11 -10.27
CA ILE A 279 -7.61 17.33 -10.81
C ILE A 279 -8.52 18.49 -10.46
N GLN A 280 -8.02 19.42 -9.63
CA GLN A 280 -8.82 20.53 -9.09
C GLN A 280 -9.05 21.62 -10.13
N GLU A 281 -8.12 21.87 -11.02
CA GLU A 281 -8.15 22.95 -11.99
C GLU A 281 -7.75 22.45 -13.38
N ALA A 282 -8.48 22.90 -14.39
CA ALA A 282 -8.07 22.68 -15.77
C ALA A 282 -6.76 23.41 -16.08
N GLY A 283 -5.95 22.84 -16.97
CA GLY A 283 -4.68 23.45 -17.34
C GLY A 283 -3.74 22.48 -18.05
N SER A 284 -2.53 22.97 -18.33
CA SER A 284 -1.44 22.14 -18.84
C SER A 284 -0.77 21.40 -17.69
N TYR A 285 -0.57 20.10 -17.88
CA TYR A 285 0.04 19.23 -16.86
C TYR A 285 1.13 18.36 -17.48
N ARG A 286 2.10 18.04 -16.62
CA ARG A 286 3.06 16.97 -16.88
C ARG A 286 2.87 15.88 -15.84
N ILE A 287 2.76 14.62 -16.30
CA ILE A 287 2.65 13.42 -15.48
C ILE A 287 3.88 12.56 -15.74
N THR A 288 4.52 12.09 -14.68
CA THR A 288 5.61 11.10 -14.74
C THR A 288 5.31 9.98 -13.75
N ILE A 289 5.34 8.73 -14.20
CA ILE A 289 5.12 7.55 -13.35
C ILE A 289 6.28 6.57 -13.49
N ASP A 290 6.74 6.03 -12.38
CA ASP A 290 7.63 4.87 -12.31
C ASP A 290 6.83 3.65 -11.87
N GLN A 291 6.55 2.74 -12.81
CA GLN A 291 5.74 1.55 -12.57
C GLN A 291 6.42 0.49 -11.71
N LEU A 292 7.77 0.50 -11.60
CA LEU A 292 8.51 -0.41 -10.75
C LEU A 292 8.49 0.05 -9.30
N LYS A 293 8.72 1.35 -9.08
CA LYS A 293 8.74 1.96 -7.73
C LYS A 293 7.36 2.37 -7.23
N GLU A 294 6.34 2.28 -8.08
CA GLU A 294 4.96 2.68 -7.75
C GLU A 294 4.88 4.14 -7.27
N THR A 295 5.53 5.03 -8.02
CA THR A 295 5.55 6.46 -7.73
C THR A 295 5.11 7.29 -8.93
N ILE A 296 4.48 8.42 -8.66
CA ILE A 296 3.97 9.35 -9.68
C ILE A 296 4.23 10.80 -9.27
N SER A 297 4.41 11.68 -10.26
CA SER A 297 4.25 13.11 -10.06
C SER A 297 3.28 13.68 -11.11
N ILE A 298 2.36 14.54 -10.67
CA ILE A 298 1.36 15.21 -11.50
C ILE A 298 1.53 16.71 -11.26
N VAL A 299 2.19 17.40 -12.19
CA VAL A 299 2.63 18.79 -12.03
C VAL A 299 1.90 19.69 -13.01
N LYS A 300 1.20 20.71 -12.51
CA LYS A 300 0.65 21.80 -13.34
C LYS A 300 1.80 22.66 -13.86
N GLN A 301 1.77 22.94 -15.16
CA GLN A 301 2.81 23.70 -15.87
C GLN A 301 2.49 25.19 -15.92
#